data_8a5c9b02a717c1df98a10e6c2744425a
#
_entry.id   8a5c9b02a717c1df98a10e6c2744425a
#
_cell.length_a   1.000
_cell.length_b   1.000
_cell.length_c   1.000
_cell.angle_alpha   90.00
_cell.angle_beta   90.00
_cell.angle_gamma   90.00
#
_symmetry.space_group_name_H-M   'P 1'
#
loop_
_entity.id
_entity.type
_entity.pdbx_description
1 polymer ?
#
loop_
_entity_poly.entity_id
_entity_poly.type
_entity_poly.pdbx_seq_one_letter_code
_entity_poly.pdbx_strand_id
1 'polypeptide(L)'
;MATLKDTYPQFLVGAALGGLLPGKYSADELAVIKAQFNQITPENCMKPKNIQPEEGKFDFTQADALVKFAVDNGITITGHCLVWHDSCPDWFFRDGDKPASRELVLQRMQTHIQTLVRRYRGVIKGWDVVNEAISDTDEVYWRNTKWYQSIGDDFLEKAFT
;
A
#
# COMPACT_ATOMS: atom_id res chain seq x y z
N MET A 1 -26.23 -9.20 19.06
CA MET A 1 -24.97 -9.92 19.40
C MET A 1 -23.84 -8.90 19.39
N ALA A 2 -22.88 -9.02 20.31
CA ALA A 2 -21.70 -8.17 20.29
C ALA A 2 -20.89 -8.43 19.01
N THR A 3 -20.34 -7.37 18.42
CA THR A 3 -19.49 -7.47 17.24
C THR A 3 -18.03 -7.60 17.65
N LEU A 4 -17.14 -7.97 16.73
CA LEU A 4 -15.71 -8.07 17.03
C LEU A 4 -15.14 -6.72 17.51
N LYS A 5 -15.43 -5.64 16.79
CA LYS A 5 -14.96 -4.29 17.15
C LYS A 5 -15.51 -3.78 18.49
N ASP A 6 -16.71 -4.22 18.87
CA ASP A 6 -17.32 -3.82 20.14
C ASP A 6 -16.78 -4.66 21.31
N THR A 7 -16.39 -5.91 21.04
CA THR A 7 -15.80 -6.80 22.03
C THR A 7 -14.37 -6.37 22.41
N TYR A 8 -13.66 -5.76 21.47
CA TYR A 8 -12.26 -5.34 21.63
C TYR A 8 -12.07 -3.84 21.37
N PRO A 9 -12.71 -2.96 22.18
CA PRO A 9 -12.70 -1.51 21.92
C PRO A 9 -11.32 -0.86 22.12
N GLN A 10 -10.36 -1.55 22.75
CA GLN A 10 -9.03 -1.03 23.06
C GLN A 10 -8.06 -1.06 21.87
N PHE A 11 -8.42 -1.70 20.77
CA PHE A 11 -7.61 -1.73 19.53
C PHE A 11 -8.48 -1.83 18.28
N LEU A 12 -7.88 -1.60 17.13
CA LEU A 12 -8.56 -1.73 15.86
C LEU A 12 -8.65 -3.22 15.44
N VAL A 13 -9.86 -3.63 15.05
CA VAL A 13 -10.11 -4.95 14.47
C VAL A 13 -10.26 -4.78 12.97
N GLY A 14 -9.32 -5.30 12.20
CA GLY A 14 -9.22 -5.04 10.78
C GLY A 14 -9.45 -6.23 9.87
N ALA A 15 -9.74 -5.94 8.61
CA ALA A 15 -9.79 -6.90 7.52
C ALA A 15 -9.08 -6.38 6.28
N ALA A 16 -8.42 -7.27 5.53
CA ALA A 16 -7.90 -6.95 4.20
C ALA A 16 -9.02 -7.03 3.16
N LEU A 17 -9.15 -5.99 2.32
CA LEU A 17 -10.18 -5.94 1.28
C LEU A 17 -9.55 -5.81 -0.11
N GLY A 18 -9.95 -6.68 -1.02
CA GLY A 18 -9.38 -6.75 -2.37
C GLY A 18 -9.82 -5.66 -3.35
N GLY A 19 -10.52 -4.64 -2.90
CA GLY A 19 -11.10 -3.55 -3.69
C GLY A 19 -12.64 -3.62 -3.72
N LEU A 20 -13.26 -2.47 -3.91
CA LEU A 20 -14.72 -2.30 -3.84
C LEU A 20 -15.27 -1.80 -5.17
N LEU A 21 -14.91 -2.45 -6.27
CA LEU A 21 -15.60 -2.20 -7.53
C LEU A 21 -17.01 -2.82 -7.49
N PRO A 22 -17.98 -2.23 -8.19
CA PRO A 22 -19.31 -2.80 -8.29
C PRO A 22 -19.26 -4.30 -8.63
N GLY A 23 -19.91 -5.11 -7.82
CA GLY A 23 -19.99 -6.56 -8.00
C GLY A 23 -18.89 -7.41 -7.36
N LYS A 24 -17.90 -6.80 -6.69
CA LYS A 24 -16.86 -7.58 -5.98
C LYS A 24 -17.36 -8.17 -4.66
N TYR A 25 -18.16 -7.42 -3.91
CA TYR A 25 -18.75 -7.86 -2.65
C TYR A 25 -20.27 -7.78 -2.72
N SER A 26 -20.93 -8.82 -2.23
CA SER A 26 -22.38 -8.82 -2.04
C SER A 26 -22.80 -7.83 -0.93
N ALA A 27 -24.07 -7.49 -0.90
CA ALA A 27 -24.62 -6.65 0.17
C ALA A 27 -24.42 -7.26 1.56
N ASP A 28 -24.52 -8.59 1.68
CA ASP A 28 -24.34 -9.31 2.94
C ASP A 28 -22.88 -9.27 3.41
N GLU A 29 -21.91 -9.46 2.51
CA GLU A 29 -20.49 -9.34 2.84
C GLU A 29 -20.14 -7.92 3.30
N LEU A 30 -20.64 -6.90 2.61
CA LEU A 30 -20.46 -5.50 3.03
C LEU A 30 -21.12 -5.20 4.38
N ALA A 31 -22.28 -5.82 4.66
CA ALA A 31 -22.94 -5.70 5.96
C ALA A 31 -22.09 -6.31 7.08
N VAL A 32 -21.50 -7.49 6.85
CA VAL A 32 -20.57 -8.13 7.80
C VAL A 32 -19.33 -7.27 8.03
N ILE A 33 -18.71 -6.75 6.95
CA ILE A 33 -17.53 -5.89 7.06
C ILE A 33 -17.84 -4.68 7.94
N LYS A 34 -18.91 -3.96 7.66
CA LYS A 34 -19.33 -2.78 8.42
C LYS A 34 -19.68 -3.09 9.88
N ALA A 35 -20.28 -4.25 10.13
CA ALA A 35 -20.68 -4.64 11.48
C ALA A 35 -19.48 -5.06 12.35
N GLN A 36 -18.52 -5.80 11.80
CA GLN A 36 -17.48 -6.48 12.56
C GLN A 36 -16.18 -5.72 12.70
N PHE A 37 -15.83 -4.86 11.70
CA PHE A 37 -14.52 -4.25 11.60
C PHE A 37 -14.59 -2.71 11.73
N ASN A 38 -13.57 -2.13 12.36
CA ASN A 38 -13.36 -0.69 12.45
C ASN A 38 -12.07 -0.22 11.75
N GLN A 39 -11.36 -1.16 11.11
CA GLN A 39 -10.17 -0.89 10.28
C GLN A 39 -10.21 -1.77 9.04
N ILE A 40 -9.72 -1.24 7.90
CA ILE A 40 -9.48 -2.00 6.67
C ILE A 40 -8.10 -1.70 6.10
N THR A 41 -7.56 -2.70 5.41
CA THR A 41 -6.32 -2.59 4.64
C THR A 41 -6.61 -2.98 3.18
N PRO A 42 -6.26 -2.15 2.19
CA PRO A 42 -6.40 -2.52 0.79
C PRO A 42 -5.46 -3.68 0.45
N GLU A 43 -6.01 -4.81 0.04
CA GLU A 43 -5.21 -6.00 -0.28
C GLU A 43 -4.34 -5.79 -1.53
N ASN A 44 -4.85 -5.07 -2.55
CA ASN A 44 -4.18 -4.94 -3.84
C ASN A 44 -4.19 -3.53 -4.43
N CYS A 45 -5.26 -2.77 -4.27
CA CYS A 45 -5.51 -1.57 -5.06
C CYS A 45 -4.54 -0.41 -4.80
N MET A 46 -3.77 -0.43 -3.70
CA MET A 46 -2.75 0.57 -3.41
C MET A 46 -1.31 0.08 -3.66
N LYS A 47 -1.13 -1.14 -4.12
CA LYS A 47 0.21 -1.64 -4.51
C LYS A 47 0.77 -0.85 -5.70
N PRO A 48 2.08 -0.59 -5.77
CA PRO A 48 2.69 0.22 -6.83
C PRO A 48 2.27 -0.16 -8.24
N LYS A 49 2.19 -1.47 -8.54
CA LYS A 49 1.77 -2.00 -9.84
C LYS A 49 0.35 -1.56 -10.25
N ASN A 50 -0.56 -1.43 -9.29
CA ASN A 50 -1.96 -1.09 -9.56
C ASN A 50 -2.18 0.41 -9.55
N ILE A 51 -1.48 1.14 -8.67
CA ILE A 51 -1.59 2.61 -8.56
C ILE A 51 -0.82 3.33 -9.67
N GLN A 52 0.36 2.82 -10.04
CA GLN A 52 1.23 3.48 -11.01
C GLN A 52 1.83 2.45 -11.98
N PRO A 53 1.02 1.86 -12.87
CA PRO A 53 1.47 0.82 -13.80
C PRO A 53 2.55 1.31 -14.77
N GLU A 54 2.55 2.59 -15.12
CA GLU A 54 3.53 3.25 -15.99
C GLU A 54 4.06 4.53 -15.31
N GLU A 55 5.28 4.92 -15.66
CA GLU A 55 5.89 6.14 -15.12
C GLU A 55 5.01 7.37 -15.38
N GLY A 56 4.71 8.12 -14.33
CA GLY A 56 3.86 9.32 -14.39
C GLY A 56 2.35 9.07 -14.57
N LYS A 57 1.92 7.82 -14.75
CA LYS A 57 0.50 7.48 -14.91
C LYS A 57 -0.06 6.81 -13.66
N PHE A 58 -0.93 7.51 -12.97
CA PHE A 58 -1.58 7.02 -11.76
C PHE A 58 -3.04 6.63 -12.02
N ASP A 59 -3.45 5.47 -11.51
CA ASP A 59 -4.84 5.02 -11.46
C ASP A 59 -5.30 4.87 -10.01
N PHE A 60 -6.10 5.80 -9.55
CA PHE A 60 -6.66 5.83 -8.20
C PHE A 60 -8.08 5.27 -8.11
N THR A 61 -8.65 4.81 -9.21
CA THR A 61 -10.07 4.43 -9.30
C THR A 61 -10.50 3.46 -8.20
N GLN A 62 -9.75 2.38 -8.02
CA GLN A 62 -10.09 1.36 -7.01
C GLN A 62 -9.72 1.80 -5.59
N ALA A 63 -8.59 2.48 -5.44
CA ALA A 63 -8.15 2.99 -4.15
C ALA A 63 -9.13 4.05 -3.61
N ASP A 64 -9.57 4.98 -4.47
CA ASP A 64 -10.56 6.00 -4.10
C ASP A 64 -11.91 5.38 -3.72
N ALA A 65 -12.36 4.35 -4.43
CA ALA A 65 -13.60 3.65 -4.10
C ALA A 65 -13.53 2.98 -2.71
N LEU A 66 -12.40 2.34 -2.38
CA LEU A 66 -12.17 1.75 -1.06
C LEU A 66 -12.08 2.81 0.04
N VAL A 67 -11.36 3.89 -0.22
CA VAL A 67 -11.24 5.02 0.73
C VAL A 67 -12.61 5.64 0.98
N LYS A 68 -13.39 5.90 -0.08
CA LYS A 68 -14.76 6.41 0.07
C LYS A 68 -15.65 5.50 0.92
N PHE A 69 -15.61 4.18 0.66
CA PHE A 69 -16.36 3.23 1.47
C PHE A 69 -15.98 3.29 2.95
N ALA A 70 -14.69 3.35 3.25
CA ALA A 70 -14.21 3.43 4.63
C ALA A 70 -14.68 4.72 5.31
N VAL A 71 -14.53 5.86 4.66
CA VAL A 71 -14.95 7.18 5.18
C VAL A 71 -16.46 7.22 5.41
N ASP A 72 -17.25 6.76 4.43
CA ASP A 72 -18.72 6.75 4.54
C ASP A 72 -19.23 5.87 5.69
N ASN A 73 -18.43 4.90 6.14
CA ASN A 73 -18.81 3.98 7.21
C ASN A 73 -18.01 4.18 8.53
N GLY A 74 -17.21 5.23 8.64
CA GLY A 74 -16.42 5.51 9.85
C GLY A 74 -15.34 4.47 10.13
N ILE A 75 -14.80 3.81 9.11
CA ILE A 75 -13.79 2.77 9.20
C ILE A 75 -12.41 3.39 8.95
N THR A 76 -11.44 3.08 9.81
CA THR A 76 -10.04 3.51 9.65
C THR A 76 -9.35 2.73 8.53
N ILE A 77 -8.36 3.36 7.88
CA ILE A 77 -7.59 2.73 6.80
C ILE A 77 -6.11 2.73 7.15
N THR A 78 -5.45 1.58 6.96
CA THR A 78 -4.00 1.47 6.81
C THR A 78 -3.69 1.29 5.33
N GLY A 79 -2.88 2.20 4.76
CA GLY A 79 -2.47 2.13 3.35
C GLY A 79 -1.45 1.02 3.12
N HIS A 80 -1.69 0.13 2.17
CA HIS A 80 -0.81 -0.99 1.85
C HIS A 80 -0.60 -1.06 0.33
N CYS A 81 0.60 -0.87 -0.11
CA CYS A 81 1.84 -0.39 0.50
C CYS A 81 2.53 0.62 -0.44
N LEU A 82 3.46 1.43 0.07
CA LEU A 82 4.14 2.42 -0.76
C LEU A 82 5.30 1.81 -1.55
N VAL A 83 6.13 1.00 -0.92
CA VAL A 83 7.29 0.33 -1.54
C VAL A 83 7.23 -1.17 -1.26
N TRP A 84 7.30 -1.97 -2.33
CA TRP A 84 7.35 -3.42 -2.22
C TRP A 84 8.02 -4.03 -3.45
N HIS A 85 8.75 -5.11 -3.27
CA HIS A 85 9.51 -5.75 -4.33
C HIS A 85 8.65 -6.62 -5.27
N ASP A 86 7.59 -7.25 -4.74
CA ASP A 86 6.78 -8.21 -5.51
C ASP A 86 5.79 -7.51 -6.47
N SER A 87 5.19 -6.43 -6.05
CA SER A 87 4.16 -5.72 -6.83
C SER A 87 4.63 -4.35 -7.31
N CYS A 88 5.83 -4.31 -7.88
CA CYS A 88 6.49 -3.10 -8.38
C CYS A 88 6.77 -3.21 -9.88
N PRO A 89 6.32 -2.27 -10.72
CA PRO A 89 6.64 -2.27 -12.15
C PRO A 89 8.13 -2.08 -12.43
N ASP A 90 8.61 -2.71 -13.50
CA ASP A 90 10.02 -2.66 -13.88
C ASP A 90 10.52 -1.27 -14.25
N TRP A 91 9.65 -0.37 -14.71
CA TRP A 91 10.01 0.99 -15.09
C TRP A 91 10.69 1.78 -13.94
N PHE A 92 10.42 1.44 -12.67
CA PHE A 92 11.12 2.06 -11.54
C PHE A 92 12.63 1.89 -11.64
N PHE A 93 13.10 0.77 -12.18
CA PHE A 93 14.49 0.33 -12.20
C PHE A 93 15.15 0.39 -13.58
N ARG A 94 14.47 0.94 -14.60
CA ARG A 94 14.96 0.98 -15.98
C ARG A 94 15.01 2.41 -16.49
N ASP A 95 16.04 2.70 -17.30
CA ASP A 95 16.17 3.92 -18.09
C ASP A 95 16.38 3.49 -19.55
N GLY A 96 15.28 3.42 -20.30
CA GLY A 96 15.22 2.71 -21.57
C GLY A 96 15.63 1.26 -21.40
N ASP A 97 16.63 0.81 -22.17
CA ASP A 97 17.14 -0.57 -22.13
C ASP A 97 18.20 -0.82 -21.05
N LYS A 98 18.58 0.23 -20.29
CA LYS A 98 19.62 0.15 -19.26
C LYS A 98 19.02 0.13 -17.87
N PRO A 99 19.77 -0.34 -16.84
CA PRO A 99 19.43 -0.09 -15.46
C PRO A 99 19.37 1.41 -15.18
N ALA A 100 18.37 1.86 -14.42
CA ALA A 100 18.29 3.24 -13.96
C ALA A 100 19.40 3.54 -12.94
N SER A 101 19.86 4.79 -12.90
CA SER A 101 20.80 5.24 -11.87
C SER A 101 20.10 5.24 -10.48
N ARG A 102 20.91 5.18 -9.43
CA ARG A 102 20.42 5.28 -8.05
C ARG A 102 19.57 6.54 -7.84
N GLU A 103 20.02 7.67 -8.35
CA GLU A 103 19.34 8.97 -8.24
C GLU A 103 17.97 8.94 -8.90
N LEU A 104 17.87 8.32 -10.08
CA LEU A 104 16.60 8.20 -10.81
C LEU A 104 15.63 7.28 -10.06
N VAL A 105 16.10 6.16 -9.52
CA VAL A 105 15.25 5.25 -8.71
C VAL A 105 14.77 5.95 -7.45
N LEU A 106 15.62 6.69 -6.75
CA LEU A 106 15.24 7.50 -5.58
C LEU A 106 14.21 8.57 -5.92
N GLN A 107 14.39 9.30 -7.01
CA GLN A 107 13.44 10.32 -7.47
C GLN A 107 12.05 9.69 -7.76
N ARG A 108 12.02 8.55 -8.43
CA ARG A 108 10.78 7.82 -8.75
C ARG A 108 10.08 7.33 -7.50
N MET A 109 10.83 6.73 -6.56
CA MET A 109 10.33 6.30 -5.27
C MET A 109 9.72 7.47 -4.48
N GLN A 110 10.44 8.59 -4.38
CA GLN A 110 9.96 9.79 -3.71
C GLN A 110 8.68 10.34 -4.35
N THR A 111 8.64 10.43 -5.68
CA THR A 111 7.47 10.91 -6.42
C THR A 111 6.25 10.02 -6.16
N HIS A 112 6.43 8.70 -6.20
CA HIS A 112 5.38 7.74 -5.93
C HIS A 112 4.82 7.89 -4.51
N ILE A 113 5.70 7.84 -3.51
CA ILE A 113 5.34 7.95 -2.09
C ILE A 113 4.60 9.27 -1.83
N GLN A 114 5.18 10.39 -2.26
CA GLN A 114 4.60 11.72 -2.02
C GLN A 114 3.24 11.87 -2.69
N THR A 115 3.05 11.31 -3.87
CA THR A 115 1.77 11.38 -4.59
C THR A 115 0.66 10.67 -3.82
N LEU A 116 0.91 9.44 -3.34
CA LEU A 116 -0.08 8.69 -2.56
C LEU A 116 -0.35 9.33 -1.20
N VAL A 117 0.70 9.67 -0.46
CA VAL A 117 0.57 10.25 0.88
C VAL A 117 -0.15 11.60 0.84
N ARG A 118 0.16 12.46 -0.14
CA ARG A 118 -0.54 13.74 -0.33
C ARG A 118 -2.01 13.56 -0.69
N ARG A 119 -2.32 12.61 -1.59
CA ARG A 119 -3.70 12.34 -2.02
C ARG A 119 -4.59 11.93 -0.85
N TYR A 120 -4.11 11.07 0.01
CA TYR A 120 -4.90 10.52 1.14
C TYR A 120 -4.59 11.17 2.47
N ARG A 121 -3.96 12.34 2.44
CA ARG A 121 -3.61 13.10 3.65
C ARG A 121 -4.85 13.39 4.50
N GLY A 122 -4.75 13.11 5.81
CA GLY A 122 -5.85 13.32 6.77
C GLY A 122 -6.89 12.19 6.78
N VAL A 123 -6.91 11.30 5.79
CA VAL A 123 -7.80 10.14 5.71
C VAL A 123 -7.08 8.87 6.13
N ILE A 124 -6.00 8.51 5.45
CA ILE A 124 -5.16 7.37 5.82
C ILE A 124 -4.23 7.81 6.94
N LYS A 125 -4.28 7.12 8.08
CA LYS A 125 -3.54 7.47 9.30
C LYS A 125 -2.20 6.74 9.44
N GLY A 126 -2.05 5.60 8.79
CA GLY A 126 -0.84 4.80 8.80
C GLY A 126 -0.59 4.15 7.45
N TRP A 127 0.68 3.91 7.11
CA TRP A 127 1.11 3.27 5.89
C TRP A 127 2.13 2.17 6.18
N ASP A 128 1.99 1.07 5.45
CA ASP A 128 3.10 0.14 5.26
C ASP A 128 4.04 0.79 4.23
N VAL A 129 5.05 1.51 4.74
CA VAL A 129 5.95 2.31 3.88
C VAL A 129 6.81 1.40 3.02
N VAL A 130 7.49 0.43 3.64
CA VAL A 130 8.26 -0.61 2.93
C VAL A 130 7.79 -1.98 3.40
N ASN A 131 7.24 -2.78 2.50
CA ASN A 131 6.80 -4.13 2.80
C ASN A 131 7.91 -5.14 2.54
N GLU A 132 8.09 -6.11 3.46
CA GLU A 132 8.99 -7.26 3.34
C GLU A 132 10.45 -6.89 2.99
N ALA A 133 11.00 -5.91 3.69
CA ALA A 133 12.38 -5.45 3.48
C ALA A 133 13.43 -6.44 4.01
N ILE A 134 13.07 -7.20 5.06
CA ILE A 134 13.96 -8.15 5.72
C ILE A 134 13.95 -9.49 4.97
N SER A 135 15.10 -10.15 4.93
CA SER A 135 15.22 -11.48 4.35
C SER A 135 14.46 -12.54 5.15
N ASP A 136 13.97 -13.57 4.45
CA ASP A 136 13.36 -14.75 5.09
C ASP A 136 14.42 -15.75 5.61
N THR A 137 15.71 -15.46 5.40
CA THR A 137 16.81 -16.32 5.82
C THR A 137 17.69 -15.62 6.84
N ASP A 138 18.30 -16.37 7.75
CA ASP A 138 19.20 -15.83 8.78
C ASP A 138 20.59 -15.43 8.23
N GLU A 139 20.91 -15.77 6.98
CA GLU A 139 22.22 -15.54 6.38
C GLU A 139 22.46 -14.08 6.00
N VAL A 140 21.40 -13.35 5.63
CA VAL A 140 21.47 -11.95 5.20
C VAL A 140 20.34 -11.15 5.81
N TYR A 141 20.64 -9.94 6.25
CA TYR A 141 19.64 -9.08 6.89
C TYR A 141 18.63 -8.52 5.87
N TRP A 142 19.11 -7.94 4.78
CA TRP A 142 18.26 -7.35 3.76
C TRP A 142 17.82 -8.36 2.72
N ARG A 143 16.53 -8.34 2.38
CA ARG A 143 16.04 -9.05 1.21
C ARG A 143 16.69 -8.48 -0.05
N ASN A 144 17.25 -9.35 -0.91
CA ASN A 144 17.94 -8.95 -2.15
C ASN A 144 16.92 -8.54 -3.23
N THR A 145 16.29 -7.41 -3.04
CA THR A 145 15.27 -6.82 -3.94
C THR A 145 15.89 -5.88 -4.96
N LYS A 146 15.16 -5.56 -6.03
CA LYS A 146 15.58 -4.50 -6.98
C LYS A 146 15.77 -3.14 -6.29
N TRP A 147 14.98 -2.83 -5.25
CA TRP A 147 15.14 -1.62 -4.43
C TRP A 147 16.50 -1.59 -3.74
N TYR A 148 16.83 -2.67 -3.03
CA TYR A 148 18.13 -2.80 -2.36
C TYR A 148 19.30 -2.77 -3.35
N GLN A 149 19.18 -3.51 -4.48
CA GLN A 149 20.23 -3.55 -5.52
C GLN A 149 20.47 -2.20 -6.19
N SER A 150 19.41 -1.39 -6.37
CA SER A 150 19.50 -0.11 -7.08
C SER A 150 19.87 1.06 -6.17
N ILE A 151 19.46 1.04 -4.91
CA ILE A 151 19.66 2.16 -3.97
C ILE A 151 20.77 1.86 -2.97
N GLY A 152 20.83 0.64 -2.44
CA GLY A 152 21.74 0.25 -1.37
C GLY A 152 21.02 0.05 -0.04
N ASP A 153 21.78 -0.08 1.03
CA ASP A 153 21.32 -0.40 2.39
C ASP A 153 20.54 0.75 3.07
N ASP A 154 20.66 1.96 2.54
CA ASP A 154 19.91 3.12 3.02
C ASP A 154 18.51 3.28 2.36
N PHE A 155 18.08 2.35 1.48
CA PHE A 155 16.80 2.46 0.77
C PHE A 155 15.59 2.59 1.71
N LEU A 156 15.67 1.94 2.86
CA LEU A 156 14.61 2.00 3.86
C LEU A 156 14.51 3.42 4.46
N GLU A 157 15.66 3.99 4.89
CA GLU A 157 15.71 5.38 5.39
C GLU A 157 15.16 6.35 4.37
N LYS A 158 15.56 6.20 3.09
CA LYS A 158 15.10 7.07 1.99
C LYS A 158 13.61 6.96 1.70
N ALA A 159 12.98 5.84 1.99
CA ALA A 159 11.53 5.69 1.85
C ALA A 159 10.74 6.47 2.91
N PHE A 160 11.34 6.80 4.07
CA PHE A 160 10.71 7.52 5.18
C PHE A 160 11.07 9.02 5.22
N THR A 161 11.98 9.49 4.39
CA THR A 161 12.46 10.90 4.33
C THR A 161 12.06 11.60 3.06
#